data_a2003e1b1f51c7216b58c203a7f6c330
#
_entry.id   a2003e1b1f51c7216b58c203a7f6c330
#
_cell.length_a   1.000
_cell.length_b   1.000
_cell.length_c   1.000
_cell.angle_alpha   90.00
_cell.angle_beta   90.00
_cell.angle_gamma   90.00
#
_symmetry.space_group_name_H-M   'P 1'
#
loop_
_entity.id
_entity.type
_entity.pdbx_description
1 polymer ?
#
loop_
_entity_poly.entity_id
_entity_poly.type
_entity_poly.pdbx_seq_one_letter_code
_entity_poly.pdbx_strand_id
1 'polypeptide(L)'
;MQHREARSFSIGESMDTEYDVVVVGAGFGGPVAAKICADAGLRVVMLERGERVGEKVISGLTIPFYGFLFGPAFIREGNPPIERPADGIINYLIYDIGAGDIEIDDSLRVPAPLSPVFAFGYNAYCQPFCQWLADRAVEAGTELRTSTVATDVIREGGAVRGVVTDAGERIGAKIVIDAEGCQGLLAIKAGVRKKYPPDTISLADIYDYEMSKEDVDRIFGHTLRFCWGFDEQMIAPPLGYGNGLMVWPYKESLHFMQDQCLKAGSGRVPSLKDFDEYHRNITEGLPWWRDEVMPRARLRARVWDGFEISVGLDDELRGMPNHTDGMLLIGDAAGLESTELCDGVPAAWFSAEIAAEVAISSVRAGDTSAAFLSRYDDRIKSHPMIQWSISRTNRRDLRYAQIGHDRQMLKKLVHDGWGLGSFKQASTPLARMVLESIADDPLVITSWLRMFFRYYHNWSNDRFGEDRQTPGCGRRAAGEKVMAGFLRSLDLLLERFRKPVGRTAGRLLPLSGVADPAMELLLDVIERPYLFLLKKLEPALSRLGKRFARFIELADPSIFDDRGRRNA
;
A
#
# COMPACT_ATOMS: atom_id res chain seq x y z
N MET A 1 0.00 -51.91 6.09
CA MET A 1 -0.11 -51.31 7.45
C MET A 1 1.21 -51.53 8.17
N GLN A 2 2.09 -50.57 8.13
CA GLN A 2 3.29 -50.55 8.97
C GLN A 2 3.22 -49.26 9.80
N HIS A 3 3.14 -49.45 11.11
CA HIS A 3 3.21 -48.39 12.11
C HIS A 3 4.57 -47.70 12.00
N ARG A 4 4.62 -46.42 11.65
CA ARG A 4 5.77 -45.56 11.91
C ARG A 4 5.72 -45.18 13.39
N GLU A 5 6.66 -45.73 14.15
CA GLU A 5 6.91 -45.34 15.54
C GLU A 5 7.25 -43.84 15.61
N ALA A 6 6.52 -43.13 16.47
CA ALA A 6 6.85 -41.77 16.83
C ALA A 6 8.20 -41.77 17.57
N ARG A 7 9.24 -41.18 16.99
CA ARG A 7 10.49 -40.91 17.68
C ARG A 7 10.23 -39.93 18.80
N SER A 8 10.40 -40.37 20.03
CA SER A 8 10.47 -39.51 21.21
C SER A 8 11.73 -38.65 21.11
N PHE A 9 11.58 -37.35 20.97
CA PHE A 9 12.70 -36.40 21.00
C PHE A 9 13.13 -36.21 22.47
N SER A 10 14.42 -36.32 22.72
CA SER A 10 15.04 -36.07 24.02
C SER A 10 14.96 -34.59 24.36
N ILE A 11 14.39 -34.29 25.53
CA ILE A 11 14.44 -32.95 26.15
C ILE A 11 15.88 -32.74 26.63
N GLY A 12 16.66 -31.86 25.98
CA GLY A 12 17.97 -31.51 26.52
C GLY A 12 19.04 -30.91 25.64
N GLU A 13 18.77 -30.57 24.38
CA GLU A 13 19.73 -29.75 23.62
C GLU A 13 19.33 -28.29 23.68
N SER A 14 20.13 -27.45 24.35
CA SER A 14 20.02 -25.99 24.27
C SER A 14 20.29 -25.60 22.82
N MET A 15 19.29 -25.03 22.15
CA MET A 15 19.52 -24.45 20.83
C MET A 15 20.47 -23.27 20.97
N ASP A 16 21.62 -23.33 20.32
CA ASP A 16 22.38 -22.12 20.04
C ASP A 16 21.51 -21.23 19.18
N THR A 17 21.18 -20.02 19.67
CA THR A 17 20.36 -19.06 18.93
C THR A 17 21.13 -18.62 17.71
N GLU A 18 20.78 -19.14 16.53
CA GLU A 18 21.51 -18.91 15.29
C GLU A 18 21.37 -17.47 14.81
N TYR A 19 20.16 -16.88 14.96
CA TYR A 19 19.86 -15.51 14.53
C TYR A 19 19.37 -14.64 15.69
N ASP A 20 19.53 -13.33 15.51
CA ASP A 20 18.89 -12.37 16.40
C ASP A 20 17.41 -12.22 16.05
N VAL A 21 17.11 -12.20 14.73
CA VAL A 21 15.75 -12.07 14.20
C VAL A 21 15.52 -13.06 13.06
N VAL A 22 14.40 -13.79 13.12
CA VAL A 22 13.82 -14.51 11.98
C VAL A 22 12.62 -13.73 11.49
N VAL A 23 12.59 -13.38 10.21
CA VAL A 23 11.44 -12.76 9.55
C VAL A 23 10.78 -13.81 8.65
N VAL A 24 9.48 -14.03 8.80
CA VAL A 24 8.74 -15.00 7.99
C VAL A 24 7.82 -14.31 7.02
N GLY A 25 8.12 -14.44 5.72
CA GLY A 25 7.45 -13.81 4.60
C GLY A 25 8.25 -12.64 4.01
N ALA A 26 8.47 -12.69 2.69
CA ALA A 26 9.17 -11.64 1.93
C ALA A 26 8.21 -10.80 1.07
N GLY A 27 7.01 -10.50 1.59
CA GLY A 27 6.06 -9.56 0.98
C GLY A 27 6.47 -8.10 1.18
N PHE A 28 5.49 -7.21 1.36
CA PHE A 28 5.77 -5.77 1.51
C PHE A 28 6.39 -5.39 2.87
N GLY A 29 6.00 -6.07 3.96
CA GLY A 29 6.48 -5.72 5.30
C GLY A 29 7.76 -6.43 5.71
N GLY A 30 7.88 -7.73 5.42
CA GLY A 30 9.01 -8.54 5.88
C GLY A 30 10.39 -7.98 5.50
N PRO A 31 10.66 -7.67 4.22
CA PRO A 31 11.94 -7.10 3.80
C PRO A 31 12.25 -5.75 4.45
N VAL A 32 11.23 -4.95 4.76
CA VAL A 32 11.41 -3.67 5.47
C VAL A 32 11.91 -3.92 6.89
N ALA A 33 11.26 -4.81 7.64
CA ALA A 33 11.68 -5.16 8.98
C ALA A 33 13.08 -5.79 8.97
N ALA A 34 13.34 -6.72 8.05
CA ALA A 34 14.61 -7.41 7.91
C ALA A 34 15.76 -6.42 7.63
N LYS A 35 15.55 -5.50 6.67
CA LYS A 35 16.55 -4.48 6.34
C LYS A 35 16.89 -3.60 7.53
N ILE A 36 15.88 -3.08 8.24
CA ILE A 36 16.11 -2.18 9.37
C ILE A 36 16.86 -2.90 10.50
N CYS A 37 16.50 -4.17 10.78
CA CYS A 37 17.21 -4.98 11.75
C CYS A 37 18.67 -5.25 11.34
N ALA A 38 18.92 -5.58 10.07
CA ALA A 38 20.26 -5.83 9.55
C ALA A 38 21.13 -4.55 9.55
N ASP A 39 20.58 -3.39 9.15
CA ASP A 39 21.26 -2.08 9.25
C ASP A 39 21.68 -1.74 10.69
N ALA A 40 20.93 -2.25 11.68
CA ALA A 40 21.26 -2.08 13.10
C ALA A 40 22.33 -3.07 13.61
N GLY A 41 22.85 -3.94 12.73
CA GLY A 41 23.91 -4.93 13.02
C GLY A 41 23.41 -6.24 13.60
N LEU A 42 22.11 -6.53 13.52
CA LEU A 42 21.56 -7.82 13.96
C LEU A 42 21.77 -8.90 12.90
N ARG A 43 21.91 -10.16 13.33
CA ARG A 43 21.91 -11.32 12.43
C ARG A 43 20.47 -11.67 12.07
N VAL A 44 20.13 -11.48 10.80
CA VAL A 44 18.74 -11.63 10.31
C VAL A 44 18.68 -12.70 9.23
N VAL A 45 17.72 -13.62 9.35
CA VAL A 45 17.28 -14.48 8.24
C VAL A 45 15.83 -14.16 7.90
N MET A 46 15.55 -14.09 6.60
CA MET A 46 14.22 -13.89 6.06
C MET A 46 13.81 -15.11 5.23
N LEU A 47 12.67 -15.72 5.57
CA LEU A 47 12.16 -16.93 4.95
C LEU A 47 11.02 -16.59 3.99
N GLU A 48 11.09 -17.10 2.77
CA GLU A 48 10.06 -16.95 1.74
C GLU A 48 9.64 -18.34 1.24
N ARG A 49 8.34 -18.59 1.22
CA ARG A 49 7.80 -19.89 0.78
C ARG A 49 7.86 -20.09 -0.73
N GLY A 50 7.77 -19.02 -1.50
CA GLY A 50 7.90 -19.04 -2.96
C GLY A 50 9.32 -19.35 -3.41
N GLU A 51 9.46 -19.88 -4.61
CA GLU A 51 10.76 -20.03 -5.25
C GLU A 51 11.38 -18.65 -5.54
N ARG A 52 10.53 -17.67 -5.82
CA ARG A 52 10.91 -16.26 -6.01
C ARG A 52 10.13 -15.38 -5.06
N VAL A 53 10.77 -14.32 -4.60
CA VAL A 53 10.12 -13.31 -3.77
C VAL A 53 8.93 -12.70 -4.50
N GLY A 54 7.80 -12.57 -3.81
CA GLY A 54 6.58 -12.00 -4.36
C GLY A 54 5.85 -12.88 -5.39
N GLU A 55 6.28 -14.11 -5.62
CA GLU A 55 5.67 -15.02 -6.59
C GLU A 55 4.20 -15.32 -6.30
N LYS A 56 3.83 -15.31 -5.04
CA LYS A 56 2.43 -15.48 -4.63
C LYS A 56 1.60 -14.21 -4.86
N VAL A 57 2.22 -13.05 -4.79
CA VAL A 57 1.55 -11.76 -4.92
C VAL A 57 1.60 -11.34 -6.38
N ILE A 58 0.69 -11.87 -7.17
CA ILE A 58 0.70 -11.68 -8.63
C ILE A 58 0.00 -10.38 -9.03
N SER A 59 -0.74 -9.78 -8.09
CA SER A 59 -1.46 -8.55 -8.35
C SER A 59 -0.53 -7.35 -8.53
N GLY A 60 -1.09 -6.32 -9.11
CA GLY A 60 -0.58 -4.97 -9.01
C GLY A 60 -1.56 -4.13 -8.22
N LEU A 61 -1.09 -3.02 -7.74
CA LEU A 61 -1.88 -2.09 -6.93
C LEU A 61 -1.42 -0.65 -7.10
N THR A 62 -2.22 0.28 -6.63
CA THR A 62 -1.79 1.65 -6.41
C THR A 62 -1.31 1.80 -4.98
N ILE A 63 -0.04 2.09 -4.79
CA ILE A 63 0.51 2.44 -3.48
C ILE A 63 0.24 3.93 -3.27
N PRO A 64 -0.55 4.33 -2.27
CA PRO A 64 -0.85 5.73 -2.01
C PRO A 64 0.40 6.53 -1.68
N PHE A 65 0.39 7.81 -2.07
CA PHE A 65 1.53 8.71 -1.89
C PHE A 65 2.00 8.82 -0.44
N TYR A 66 1.08 8.75 0.53
CA TYR A 66 1.43 8.87 1.94
C TYR A 66 2.29 7.70 2.45
N GLY A 67 2.14 6.50 1.86
CA GLY A 67 3.02 5.37 2.15
C GLY A 67 4.48 5.70 1.82
N PHE A 68 4.72 6.39 0.72
CA PHE A 68 6.08 6.83 0.36
C PHE A 68 6.55 8.03 1.19
N LEU A 69 5.65 8.97 1.51
CA LEU A 69 6.03 10.16 2.29
C LEU A 69 6.47 9.79 3.71
N PHE A 70 5.71 8.93 4.36
CA PHE A 70 5.87 8.63 5.79
C PHE A 70 6.44 7.24 6.08
N GLY A 71 6.56 6.40 5.07
CA GLY A 71 7.21 5.10 5.18
C GLY A 71 8.73 5.20 5.21
N PRO A 72 9.42 4.05 5.25
CA PRO A 72 10.86 3.98 5.41
C PRO A 72 11.63 4.83 4.39
N ALA A 73 12.59 5.60 4.87
CA ALA A 73 13.36 6.55 4.05
C ALA A 73 14.00 5.89 2.82
N PHE A 74 14.50 4.66 2.96
CA PHE A 74 15.15 3.95 1.85
C PHE A 74 14.24 3.66 0.66
N ILE A 75 12.91 3.55 0.89
CA ILE A 75 11.92 3.39 -0.19
C ILE A 75 11.73 4.72 -0.91
N ARG A 76 11.55 5.80 -0.16
CA ARG A 76 11.38 7.15 -0.69
C ARG A 76 12.62 7.63 -1.44
N GLU A 77 13.81 7.36 -0.89
CA GLU A 77 15.10 7.77 -1.45
C GLU A 77 15.61 6.80 -2.55
N GLY A 78 15.07 5.58 -2.59
CA GLY A 78 15.40 4.57 -3.57
C GLY A 78 14.75 4.79 -4.92
N ASN A 79 14.85 3.79 -5.77
CA ASN A 79 14.20 3.77 -7.08
C ASN A 79 13.38 2.48 -7.21
N PRO A 80 12.25 2.35 -6.49
CA PRO A 80 11.41 1.17 -6.59
C PRO A 80 10.79 1.06 -7.99
N PRO A 81 10.43 -0.14 -8.44
CA PRO A 81 9.86 -0.39 -9.77
C PRO A 81 8.40 0.12 -9.85
N ILE A 82 8.25 1.40 -10.17
CA ILE A 82 6.97 2.05 -10.41
C ILE A 82 6.59 1.90 -11.87
N GLU A 83 5.36 1.49 -12.12
CA GLU A 83 4.81 1.35 -13.47
C GLU A 83 4.25 2.67 -13.98
N ARG A 84 3.41 3.32 -13.17
CA ARG A 84 2.72 4.55 -13.56
C ARG A 84 2.30 5.38 -12.35
N PRO A 85 2.47 6.70 -12.35
CA PRO A 85 1.81 7.54 -11.36
C PRO A 85 0.29 7.54 -11.61
N ALA A 86 -0.50 7.64 -10.55
CA ALA A 86 -1.95 7.77 -10.58
C ALA A 86 -2.34 9.16 -10.09
N ASP A 87 -3.13 9.90 -10.88
CA ASP A 87 -3.56 11.27 -10.55
C ASP A 87 -4.92 11.33 -9.83
N GLY A 88 -5.52 10.20 -9.56
CA GLY A 88 -6.78 10.07 -8.84
C GLY A 88 -7.63 8.91 -9.32
N ILE A 89 -8.92 9.00 -8.99
CA ILE A 89 -9.90 7.96 -9.26
C ILE A 89 -11.09 8.58 -9.98
N ILE A 90 -11.60 7.87 -11.00
CA ILE A 90 -12.93 8.11 -11.55
C ILE A 90 -13.82 6.96 -11.15
N ASN A 91 -14.89 7.25 -10.44
CA ASN A 91 -15.88 6.28 -10.01
C ASN A 91 -17.08 6.27 -10.97
N TYR A 92 -17.44 5.10 -11.45
CA TYR A 92 -18.65 4.85 -12.23
C TYR A 92 -19.68 4.21 -11.30
N LEU A 93 -20.76 4.91 -10.99
CA LEU A 93 -21.87 4.40 -10.22
C LEU A 93 -22.92 3.86 -11.19
N ILE A 94 -23.09 2.55 -11.23
CA ILE A 94 -23.90 1.86 -12.20
C ILE A 94 -25.20 1.41 -11.52
N TYR A 95 -26.31 1.99 -11.98
CA TYR A 95 -27.64 1.70 -11.43
C TYR A 95 -28.40 0.71 -12.31
N ASP A 96 -28.23 0.79 -13.62
CA ASP A 96 -28.77 -0.13 -14.62
C ASP A 96 -27.85 -0.12 -15.85
N ILE A 97 -27.14 -1.21 -16.05
CA ILE A 97 -26.18 -1.35 -17.15
C ILE A 97 -26.89 -1.46 -18.50
N GLY A 98 -28.05 -2.14 -18.53
CA GLY A 98 -28.83 -2.32 -19.74
C GLY A 98 -29.48 -1.03 -20.24
N ALA A 99 -29.93 -0.17 -19.33
CA ALA A 99 -30.50 1.14 -19.64
C ALA A 99 -29.42 2.23 -19.81
N GLY A 100 -28.16 1.95 -19.49
CA GLY A 100 -27.08 2.94 -19.50
C GLY A 100 -27.21 3.97 -18.39
N ASP A 101 -27.90 3.66 -17.30
CA ASP A 101 -28.05 4.54 -16.14
C ASP A 101 -26.81 4.50 -15.25
N ILE A 102 -25.86 5.37 -15.60
CA ILE A 102 -24.52 5.42 -14.99
C ILE A 102 -24.24 6.86 -14.58
N GLU A 103 -23.84 7.07 -13.33
CA GLU A 103 -23.35 8.36 -12.83
C GLU A 103 -21.82 8.31 -12.67
N ILE A 104 -21.13 9.41 -12.93
CA ILE A 104 -19.67 9.51 -12.84
C ILE A 104 -19.31 10.47 -11.72
N ASP A 105 -18.47 10.00 -10.76
CA ASP A 105 -17.80 10.84 -9.76
C ASP A 105 -16.30 10.89 -10.06
N ASP A 106 -15.80 12.05 -10.46
CA ASP A 106 -14.39 12.36 -10.74
C ASP A 106 -13.78 13.34 -9.72
N SER A 107 -14.38 13.43 -8.53
CA SER A 107 -14.02 14.43 -7.53
C SER A 107 -12.63 14.19 -6.88
N LEU A 108 -12.17 12.93 -6.82
CA LEU A 108 -10.87 12.59 -6.22
C LEU A 108 -9.78 12.55 -7.28
N ARG A 109 -9.25 13.71 -7.60
CA ARG A 109 -8.12 13.86 -8.53
C ARG A 109 -7.13 14.92 -8.04
N VAL A 110 -5.85 14.72 -8.35
CA VAL A 110 -4.83 15.74 -8.09
C VAL A 110 -5.15 16.98 -8.96
N PRO A 111 -5.25 18.18 -8.39
CA PRO A 111 -5.59 19.36 -9.14
C PRO A 111 -4.57 19.68 -10.25
N ALA A 112 -5.03 20.04 -11.43
CA ALA A 112 -4.18 20.71 -12.41
C ALA A 112 -3.74 22.09 -11.85
N PRO A 113 -2.49 22.52 -12.00
CA PRO A 113 -1.44 22.01 -12.86
C PRO A 113 -0.57 20.90 -12.27
N LEU A 114 -0.87 20.39 -11.09
CA LEU A 114 -0.02 19.45 -10.35
C LEU A 114 -0.16 18.00 -10.83
N SER A 115 -1.32 17.67 -11.44
CA SER A 115 -1.66 16.32 -11.89
C SER A 115 -0.56 15.60 -12.69
N PRO A 116 0.18 16.20 -13.63
CA PRO A 116 1.25 15.47 -14.30
C PRO A 116 2.51 15.24 -13.47
N VAL A 117 2.66 15.88 -12.32
CA VAL A 117 3.89 15.87 -11.50
C VAL A 117 3.66 15.19 -10.16
N PHE A 118 2.58 15.55 -9.48
CA PHE A 118 2.22 14.97 -8.20
C PHE A 118 1.16 13.90 -8.41
N ALA A 119 1.41 12.74 -7.86
CA ALA A 119 0.52 11.59 -7.96
C ALA A 119 -0.29 11.42 -6.67
N PHE A 120 -1.54 10.98 -6.80
CA PHE A 120 -2.35 10.45 -5.69
C PHE A 120 -1.70 9.19 -5.12
N GLY A 121 -1.08 8.39 -6.00
CA GLY A 121 -0.34 7.18 -5.69
C GLY A 121 0.49 6.73 -6.89
N TYR A 122 1.07 5.56 -6.76
CA TYR A 122 1.93 4.98 -7.79
C TYR A 122 1.53 3.53 -8.03
N ASN A 123 1.19 3.21 -9.28
CA ASN A 123 0.87 1.86 -9.69
C ASN A 123 2.15 1.05 -9.81
N ALA A 124 2.16 -0.13 -9.24
CA ALA A 124 3.28 -1.05 -9.27
C ALA A 124 2.81 -2.50 -9.31
N TYR A 125 3.56 -3.37 -9.98
CA TYR A 125 3.41 -4.81 -9.82
C TYR A 125 4.00 -5.25 -8.50
N CYS A 126 3.25 -6.06 -7.75
CA CYS A 126 3.66 -6.49 -6.42
C CYS A 126 4.93 -7.33 -6.44
N GLN A 127 5.03 -8.28 -7.38
CA GLN A 127 6.19 -9.18 -7.45
C GLN A 127 7.52 -8.44 -7.67
N PRO A 128 7.69 -7.58 -8.69
CA PRO A 128 8.92 -6.81 -8.85
C PRO A 128 9.22 -5.88 -7.68
N PHE A 129 8.16 -5.33 -7.05
CA PHE A 129 8.33 -4.43 -5.92
C PHE A 129 8.82 -5.18 -4.66
N CYS A 130 8.21 -6.33 -4.34
CA CYS A 130 8.65 -7.18 -3.23
C CYS A 130 10.08 -7.68 -3.44
N GLN A 131 10.45 -8.08 -4.68
CA GLN A 131 11.81 -8.47 -5.00
C GLN A 131 12.79 -7.31 -4.76
N TRP A 132 12.43 -6.10 -5.22
CA TRP A 132 13.24 -4.90 -4.98
C TRP A 132 13.44 -4.62 -3.49
N LEU A 133 12.40 -4.77 -2.67
CA LEU A 133 12.51 -4.63 -1.21
C LEU A 133 13.43 -5.70 -0.60
N ALA A 134 13.29 -6.95 -1.04
CA ALA A 134 14.13 -8.06 -0.56
C ALA A 134 15.60 -7.86 -0.93
N ASP A 135 15.89 -7.38 -2.15
CA ASP A 135 17.25 -7.05 -2.56
C ASP A 135 17.87 -5.99 -1.64
N ARG A 136 17.09 -4.99 -1.21
CA ARG A 136 17.58 -3.97 -0.25
C ARG A 136 17.86 -4.58 1.14
N ALA A 137 17.07 -5.58 1.56
CA ALA A 137 17.32 -6.29 2.81
C ALA A 137 18.59 -7.16 2.73
N VAL A 138 18.79 -7.86 1.61
CA VAL A 138 19.99 -8.67 1.36
C VAL A 138 21.24 -7.78 1.30
N GLU A 139 21.18 -6.63 0.62
CA GLU A 139 22.28 -5.65 0.59
C GLU A 139 22.65 -5.12 1.98
N ALA A 140 21.68 -5.06 2.91
CA ALA A 140 21.92 -4.69 4.31
C ALA A 140 22.51 -5.83 5.15
N GLY A 141 22.61 -7.06 4.61
CA GLY A 141 23.19 -8.21 5.28
C GLY A 141 22.16 -9.26 5.77
N THR A 142 20.91 -9.15 5.37
CA THR A 142 19.89 -10.19 5.65
C THR A 142 20.17 -11.43 4.82
N GLU A 143 20.17 -12.61 5.45
CA GLU A 143 20.14 -13.88 4.73
C GLU A 143 18.71 -14.14 4.22
N LEU A 144 18.56 -14.30 2.90
CA LEU A 144 17.28 -14.66 2.28
C LEU A 144 17.26 -16.15 1.93
N ARG A 145 16.23 -16.87 2.40
CA ARG A 145 15.96 -18.27 2.05
C ARG A 145 14.61 -18.37 1.36
N THR A 146 14.60 -18.58 0.06
CA THR A 146 13.40 -18.90 -0.74
C THR A 146 13.08 -20.39 -0.66
N SER A 147 11.90 -20.80 -1.18
CA SER A 147 11.40 -22.18 -1.11
C SER A 147 11.45 -22.76 0.30
N THR A 148 11.24 -21.92 1.32
CA THR A 148 11.34 -22.29 2.74
C THR A 148 10.06 -21.88 3.46
N VAL A 149 9.25 -22.88 3.80
CA VAL A 149 7.96 -22.67 4.47
C VAL A 149 8.13 -22.83 5.98
N ALA A 150 7.88 -21.79 6.75
CA ALA A 150 7.77 -21.92 8.20
C ALA A 150 6.41 -22.54 8.54
N THR A 151 6.42 -23.68 9.25
CA THR A 151 5.21 -24.47 9.52
C THR A 151 4.81 -24.49 10.99
N ASP A 152 5.72 -24.17 11.89
CA ASP A 152 5.47 -24.13 13.34
C ASP A 152 6.46 -23.19 14.04
N VAL A 153 6.17 -22.85 15.30
CA VAL A 153 7.05 -22.07 16.17
C VAL A 153 7.82 -22.99 17.12
N ILE A 154 9.07 -22.66 17.39
CA ILE A 154 9.86 -23.30 18.45
C ILE A 154 9.52 -22.58 19.75
N ARG A 155 9.23 -23.34 20.82
CA ARG A 155 8.93 -22.81 22.15
C ARG A 155 9.90 -23.29 23.19
N GLU A 156 10.33 -22.37 24.05
CA GLU A 156 11.10 -22.67 25.26
C GLU A 156 10.52 -21.87 26.43
N GLY A 157 10.12 -22.54 27.46
CA GLY A 157 9.49 -21.88 28.63
C GLY A 157 8.21 -21.11 28.30
N GLY A 158 7.52 -21.47 27.21
CA GLY A 158 6.34 -20.75 26.71
C GLY A 158 6.64 -19.64 25.69
N ALA A 159 7.85 -19.11 25.65
CA ALA A 159 8.28 -18.09 24.71
C ALA A 159 8.62 -18.66 23.33
N VAL A 160 8.35 -17.91 22.27
CA VAL A 160 8.78 -18.22 20.91
C VAL A 160 10.30 -17.98 20.81
N ARG A 161 11.03 -18.98 20.29
CA ARG A 161 12.50 -18.98 20.16
C ARG A 161 12.97 -19.40 18.77
N GLY A 162 12.12 -19.27 17.78
CA GLY A 162 12.42 -19.60 16.39
C GLY A 162 11.25 -20.27 15.69
N VAL A 163 11.54 -20.85 14.53
CA VAL A 163 10.55 -21.50 13.68
C VAL A 163 11.01 -22.88 13.23
N VAL A 164 10.05 -23.72 12.85
CA VAL A 164 10.28 -25.02 12.21
C VAL A 164 9.86 -24.90 10.75
N THR A 165 10.69 -25.36 9.82
CA THR A 165 10.37 -25.37 8.40
C THR A 165 9.63 -26.65 7.98
N ASP A 166 9.08 -26.67 6.79
CA ASP A 166 8.46 -27.85 6.17
C ASP A 166 9.44 -29.01 5.94
N ALA A 167 10.75 -28.70 5.80
CA ALA A 167 11.82 -29.69 5.77
C ALA A 167 12.17 -30.26 7.17
N GLY A 168 11.55 -29.75 8.24
CA GLY A 168 11.81 -30.12 9.61
C GLY A 168 13.06 -29.46 10.21
N GLU A 169 13.67 -28.50 9.51
CA GLU A 169 14.76 -27.69 10.03
C GLU A 169 14.26 -26.78 11.16
N ARG A 170 15.07 -26.64 12.20
CA ARG A 170 14.80 -25.78 13.37
C ARG A 170 15.72 -24.57 13.32
N ILE A 171 15.13 -23.39 13.08
CA ILE A 171 15.86 -22.12 12.99
C ILE A 171 15.63 -21.33 14.26
N GLY A 172 16.67 -21.20 15.09
CA GLY A 172 16.62 -20.51 16.38
C GLY A 172 16.72 -18.99 16.21
N ALA A 173 15.96 -18.25 17.01
CA ALA A 173 16.00 -16.77 17.03
C ALA A 173 15.64 -16.20 18.40
N LYS A 174 16.17 -15.00 18.69
CA LYS A 174 15.71 -14.23 19.86
C LYS A 174 14.31 -13.67 19.66
N ILE A 175 14.01 -13.22 18.43
CA ILE A 175 12.70 -12.68 18.03
C ILE A 175 12.30 -13.25 16.67
N VAL A 176 11.02 -13.61 16.54
CA VAL A 176 10.36 -13.93 15.27
C VAL A 176 9.46 -12.77 14.88
N ILE A 177 9.60 -12.25 13.66
CA ILE A 177 8.67 -11.28 13.06
C ILE A 177 7.83 -12.03 12.02
N ASP A 178 6.55 -12.16 12.31
CA ASP A 178 5.58 -12.80 11.41
C ASP A 178 5.05 -11.79 10.41
N ALA A 179 5.41 -11.99 9.16
CA ALA A 179 5.01 -11.23 7.98
C ALA A 179 4.35 -12.13 6.92
N GLU A 180 3.70 -13.24 7.35
CA GLU A 180 3.08 -14.22 6.46
C GLU A 180 1.88 -13.69 5.65
N GLY A 181 1.43 -12.47 5.94
CA GLY A 181 0.22 -11.90 5.35
C GLY A 181 -1.05 -12.55 5.93
N CYS A 182 -2.14 -12.53 5.16
CA CYS A 182 -3.47 -12.92 5.63
C CYS A 182 -3.61 -14.38 6.11
N GLN A 183 -2.65 -15.25 5.84
CA GLN A 183 -2.75 -16.64 6.31
C GLN A 183 -2.42 -16.79 7.80
N GLY A 184 -1.50 -15.98 8.33
CA GLY A 184 -1.16 -15.90 9.74
C GLY A 184 -0.99 -17.24 10.45
N LEU A 185 -0.42 -18.26 9.78
CA LEU A 185 -0.33 -19.61 10.33
C LEU A 185 0.49 -19.64 11.61
N LEU A 186 1.63 -18.97 11.62
CA LEU A 186 2.50 -18.92 12.78
C LEU A 186 1.84 -18.14 13.93
N ALA A 187 1.11 -17.08 13.64
CA ALA A 187 0.35 -16.34 14.65
C ALA A 187 -0.69 -17.24 15.35
N ILE A 188 -1.38 -18.10 14.58
CA ILE A 188 -2.33 -19.08 15.11
C ILE A 188 -1.58 -20.14 15.94
N LYS A 189 -0.47 -20.69 15.44
CA LYS A 189 0.38 -21.66 16.13
C LYS A 189 0.99 -21.09 17.41
N ALA A 190 1.37 -19.83 17.37
CA ALA A 190 1.84 -19.10 18.54
C ALA A 190 0.73 -18.74 19.53
N GLY A 191 -0.54 -18.97 19.20
CA GLY A 191 -1.69 -18.62 20.06
C GLY A 191 -1.93 -17.13 20.18
N VAL A 192 -1.33 -16.30 19.30
CA VAL A 192 -1.50 -14.85 19.26
C VAL A 192 -2.77 -14.49 18.46
N ARG A 193 -3.14 -15.32 17.50
CA ARG A 193 -4.33 -15.15 16.67
C ARG A 193 -5.21 -16.39 16.70
N LYS A 194 -6.50 -16.16 16.53
CA LYS A 194 -7.47 -17.20 16.15
C LYS A 194 -7.56 -17.24 14.63
N LYS A 195 -8.08 -18.32 14.07
CA LYS A 195 -8.40 -18.37 12.64
C LYS A 195 -9.47 -17.32 12.34
N TYR A 196 -9.23 -16.55 11.29
CA TYR A 196 -10.18 -15.53 10.86
C TYR A 196 -11.52 -16.16 10.42
N PRO A 197 -12.66 -15.58 10.79
CA PRO A 197 -13.95 -16.01 10.29
C PRO A 197 -14.00 -15.85 8.76
N PRO A 198 -14.66 -16.78 8.02
CA PRO A 198 -14.72 -16.69 6.56
C PRO A 198 -15.34 -15.38 6.03
N ASP A 199 -16.21 -14.75 6.80
CA ASP A 199 -16.89 -13.48 6.48
C ASP A 199 -16.00 -12.25 6.71
N THR A 200 -14.80 -12.44 7.20
CA THR A 200 -13.75 -11.40 7.27
C THR A 200 -12.71 -11.53 6.14
N ILE A 201 -12.97 -12.36 5.13
CA ILE A 201 -12.06 -12.57 4.01
C ILE A 201 -12.70 -12.04 2.74
N SER A 202 -11.99 -11.22 1.98
CA SER A 202 -12.32 -10.86 0.62
C SER A 202 -11.61 -11.78 -0.36
N LEU A 203 -12.31 -12.15 -1.42
CA LEU A 203 -11.73 -12.85 -2.55
C LEU A 203 -11.61 -11.89 -3.72
N ALA A 204 -10.43 -11.79 -4.28
CA ALA A 204 -10.16 -11.02 -5.49
C ALA A 204 -9.89 -11.95 -6.67
N ASP A 205 -10.47 -11.61 -7.81
CA ASP A 205 -10.18 -12.22 -9.10
C ASP A 205 -9.59 -11.14 -10.01
N ILE A 206 -8.36 -11.36 -10.44
CA ILE A 206 -7.57 -10.37 -11.14
C ILE A 206 -7.31 -10.84 -12.56
N TYR A 207 -7.70 -10.02 -13.52
CA TYR A 207 -7.39 -10.20 -14.93
C TYR A 207 -6.31 -9.21 -15.32
N ASP A 208 -5.19 -9.72 -15.80
CA ASP A 208 -4.10 -8.92 -16.32
C ASP A 208 -4.18 -8.91 -17.85
N TYR A 209 -4.51 -7.74 -18.41
CA TYR A 209 -4.62 -7.51 -19.83
C TYR A 209 -3.41 -6.77 -20.36
N GLU A 210 -2.75 -7.33 -21.36
CA GLU A 210 -1.78 -6.61 -22.18
C GLU A 210 -2.50 -5.63 -23.10
N MET A 211 -1.99 -4.41 -23.19
CA MET A 211 -2.49 -3.34 -24.05
C MET A 211 -1.33 -2.45 -24.47
N SER A 212 -1.36 -1.92 -25.70
CA SER A 212 -0.31 -1.01 -26.13
C SER A 212 -0.21 0.21 -25.21
N LYS A 213 1.02 0.70 -25.03
CA LYS A 213 1.26 1.90 -24.21
C LYS A 213 0.45 3.10 -24.71
N GLU A 214 0.36 3.27 -26.03
CA GLU A 214 -0.38 4.35 -26.67
C GLU A 214 -1.88 4.29 -26.33
N ASP A 215 -2.46 3.10 -26.30
CA ASP A 215 -3.86 2.90 -25.94
C ASP A 215 -4.09 3.12 -24.45
N VAL A 216 -3.20 2.62 -23.59
CA VAL A 216 -3.28 2.90 -22.14
C VAL A 216 -3.20 4.41 -21.89
N ASP A 217 -2.26 5.11 -22.52
CA ASP A 217 -2.09 6.55 -22.37
C ASP A 217 -3.32 7.33 -22.88
N ARG A 218 -3.93 6.89 -23.98
CA ARG A 218 -5.09 7.53 -24.59
C ARG A 218 -6.37 7.31 -23.81
N ILE A 219 -6.60 6.08 -23.32
CA ILE A 219 -7.88 5.68 -22.71
C ILE A 219 -7.90 6.00 -21.22
N PHE A 220 -6.82 5.72 -20.51
CA PHE A 220 -6.74 5.84 -19.05
C PHE A 220 -5.94 7.06 -18.60
N GLY A 221 -4.89 7.45 -19.36
CA GLY A 221 -3.92 8.43 -18.89
C GLY A 221 -3.26 7.97 -17.58
N HIS A 222 -3.47 8.74 -16.53
CA HIS A 222 -2.96 8.46 -15.17
C HIS A 222 -4.06 8.14 -14.15
N THR A 223 -5.29 7.97 -14.62
CA THR A 223 -6.45 7.92 -13.71
C THR A 223 -6.96 6.51 -13.57
N LEU A 224 -7.15 6.07 -12.33
CA LEU A 224 -7.80 4.82 -11.98
C LEU A 224 -9.27 4.86 -12.36
N ARG A 225 -9.85 3.70 -12.67
CA ARG A 225 -11.28 3.55 -12.98
C ARG A 225 -11.89 2.55 -12.03
N PHE A 226 -12.88 2.97 -11.27
CA PHE A 226 -13.61 2.10 -10.36
C PHE A 226 -15.08 2.08 -10.76
N CYS A 227 -15.68 0.89 -10.73
CA CYS A 227 -17.09 0.70 -11.03
C CYS A 227 -17.78 0.15 -9.78
N TRP A 228 -18.90 0.76 -9.45
CA TRP A 228 -19.73 0.41 -8.30
C TRP A 228 -21.17 0.27 -8.76
N GLY A 229 -21.87 -0.76 -8.34
CA GLY A 229 -23.23 -0.93 -8.84
C GLY A 229 -24.15 -1.72 -7.94
N PHE A 230 -25.45 -1.54 -8.18
CA PHE A 230 -26.54 -2.32 -7.60
C PHE A 230 -27.19 -3.23 -8.61
N ASP A 231 -26.82 -3.12 -9.89
CA ASP A 231 -27.41 -3.94 -10.93
C ASP A 231 -27.21 -5.42 -10.59
N GLU A 232 -28.29 -6.17 -10.49
CA GLU A 232 -28.26 -7.61 -10.23
C GLU A 232 -27.46 -8.38 -11.29
N GLN A 233 -27.31 -7.81 -12.50
CA GLN A 233 -26.46 -8.36 -13.55
C GLN A 233 -24.96 -8.15 -13.24
N MET A 234 -24.62 -7.11 -12.47
CA MET A 234 -23.26 -6.86 -12.00
C MET A 234 -22.97 -7.55 -10.67
N ILE A 235 -23.99 -7.76 -9.87
CA ILE A 235 -23.88 -8.40 -8.57
C ILE A 235 -24.45 -9.79 -8.73
N ALA A 236 -23.61 -10.80 -8.98
CA ALA A 236 -24.10 -12.17 -8.94
C ALA A 236 -24.70 -12.44 -7.55
N PRO A 237 -26.05 -12.57 -7.43
CA PRO A 237 -26.62 -12.98 -6.15
C PRO A 237 -26.10 -14.39 -5.87
N PRO A 238 -25.36 -14.65 -4.94
CA PRO A 238 -25.33 -14.48 -3.53
C PRO A 238 -24.01 -13.89 -3.01
N LEU A 239 -23.31 -13.18 -3.84
CA LEU A 239 -22.06 -12.58 -3.49
C LEU A 239 -22.34 -11.40 -2.57
N GLY A 240 -21.55 -11.26 -1.55
CA GLY A 240 -21.78 -10.31 -0.49
C GLY A 240 -21.73 -8.85 -0.92
N TYR A 241 -21.72 -7.98 0.05
CA TYR A 241 -21.68 -6.54 -0.13
C TYR A 241 -20.34 -6.09 -0.69
N GLY A 242 -20.34 -4.99 -1.45
CA GLY A 242 -19.15 -4.27 -1.81
C GLY A 242 -18.44 -4.78 -3.05
N ASN A 243 -19.22 -5.21 -4.03
CA ASN A 243 -18.65 -5.54 -5.33
C ASN A 243 -18.16 -4.29 -6.00
N GLY A 244 -16.85 -4.12 -5.97
CA GLY A 244 -16.12 -3.12 -6.71
C GLY A 244 -15.36 -3.77 -7.86
N LEU A 245 -15.36 -3.09 -8.99
CA LEU A 245 -14.40 -3.34 -10.03
C LEU A 245 -13.39 -2.23 -10.03
N MET A 246 -12.13 -2.58 -9.87
CA MET A 246 -11.04 -1.64 -9.87
C MET A 246 -10.13 -1.90 -11.06
N VAL A 247 -9.78 -0.85 -11.80
CA VAL A 247 -8.88 -0.94 -12.95
C VAL A 247 -7.68 -0.05 -12.72
N TRP A 248 -6.52 -0.66 -12.71
CA TRP A 248 -5.23 0.01 -12.63
C TRP A 248 -4.53 -0.02 -13.97
N PRO A 249 -4.27 1.14 -14.60
CA PRO A 249 -3.42 1.21 -15.77
C PRO A 249 -1.94 1.12 -15.37
N TYR A 250 -1.20 0.25 -16.05
CA TYR A 250 0.26 0.16 -15.99
C TYR A 250 0.88 0.72 -17.28
N LYS A 251 2.17 0.51 -17.51
CA LYS A 251 2.83 0.99 -18.74
C LYS A 251 2.20 0.41 -19.99
N GLU A 252 2.08 -0.91 -20.04
CA GLU A 252 1.63 -1.68 -21.22
C GLU A 252 0.59 -2.74 -20.85
N SER A 253 -0.17 -2.49 -19.79
CA SER A 253 -1.18 -3.43 -19.31
C SER A 253 -2.22 -2.75 -18.43
N LEU A 254 -3.28 -3.49 -18.19
CA LEU A 254 -4.35 -3.15 -17.27
C LEU A 254 -4.54 -4.29 -16.28
N HIS A 255 -4.58 -3.99 -15.00
CA HIS A 255 -5.17 -4.89 -14.02
C HIS A 255 -6.62 -4.55 -13.82
N PHE A 256 -7.44 -5.56 -13.99
CA PHE A 256 -8.86 -5.52 -13.74
C PHE A 256 -9.12 -6.42 -12.54
N MET A 257 -9.33 -5.85 -11.38
CA MET A 257 -9.60 -6.60 -10.15
C MET A 257 -11.07 -6.52 -9.81
N GLN A 258 -11.68 -7.66 -9.63
CA GLN A 258 -12.98 -7.84 -9.01
C GLN A 258 -12.77 -8.25 -7.57
N ASP A 259 -13.29 -7.48 -6.65
CA ASP A 259 -13.20 -7.73 -5.22
C ASP A 259 -14.58 -8.07 -4.67
N GLN A 260 -14.64 -9.15 -3.91
CA GLN A 260 -15.90 -9.62 -3.33
C GLN A 260 -15.71 -10.07 -1.90
N CYS A 261 -16.33 -9.33 -0.99
CA CYS A 261 -16.42 -9.73 0.39
C CYS A 261 -17.42 -10.87 0.57
N LEU A 262 -17.04 -11.92 1.28
CA LEU A 262 -17.95 -12.99 1.64
C LEU A 262 -19.03 -12.45 2.58
N LYS A 263 -20.28 -12.66 2.24
CA LYS A 263 -21.40 -12.24 3.09
C LYS A 263 -21.52 -13.16 4.30
N ALA A 264 -21.50 -12.58 5.51
CA ALA A 264 -21.81 -13.31 6.73
C ALA A 264 -23.14 -14.09 6.58
N GLY A 265 -23.11 -15.39 6.83
CA GLY A 265 -24.29 -16.24 6.79
C GLY A 265 -24.81 -16.62 5.41
N SER A 266 -24.14 -16.24 4.32
CA SER A 266 -24.54 -16.69 2.96
C SER A 266 -24.31 -18.18 2.74
N GLY A 267 -23.38 -18.79 3.50
CA GLY A 267 -23.03 -20.21 3.37
C GLY A 267 -22.38 -20.59 2.03
N ARG A 268 -22.19 -19.64 1.12
CA ARG A 268 -21.66 -19.87 -0.22
C ARG A 268 -20.39 -19.06 -0.46
N VAL A 269 -19.32 -19.76 -0.82
CA VAL A 269 -18.11 -19.17 -1.36
C VAL A 269 -18.28 -19.00 -2.87
N PRO A 270 -17.97 -17.84 -3.46
CA PRO A 270 -18.01 -17.64 -4.90
C PRO A 270 -17.16 -18.67 -5.64
N SER A 271 -17.63 -19.12 -6.77
CA SER A 271 -16.89 -20.00 -7.67
C SER A 271 -16.22 -19.17 -8.78
N LEU A 272 -15.22 -19.76 -9.46
CA LEU A 272 -14.63 -19.17 -10.66
C LEU A 272 -15.67 -18.77 -11.70
N LYS A 273 -16.75 -19.56 -11.81
CA LYS A 273 -17.85 -19.30 -12.75
C LYS A 273 -18.62 -18.03 -12.40
N ASP A 274 -18.83 -17.76 -11.11
CA ASP A 274 -19.52 -16.56 -10.67
C ASP A 274 -18.71 -15.31 -11.03
N PHE A 275 -17.39 -15.37 -10.87
CA PHE A 275 -16.49 -14.27 -11.29
C PHE A 275 -16.39 -14.12 -12.81
N ASP A 276 -16.39 -15.22 -13.57
CA ASP A 276 -16.43 -15.17 -15.04
C ASP A 276 -17.70 -14.51 -15.56
N GLU A 277 -18.83 -14.79 -14.93
CA GLU A 277 -20.11 -14.19 -15.28
C GLU A 277 -20.11 -12.70 -14.98
N TYR A 278 -19.65 -12.31 -13.81
CA TYR A 278 -19.50 -10.90 -13.42
C TYR A 278 -18.55 -10.15 -14.37
N HIS A 279 -17.38 -10.72 -14.65
CA HIS A 279 -16.42 -10.13 -15.58
C HIS A 279 -17.02 -9.89 -16.97
N ARG A 280 -17.74 -10.87 -17.50
CA ARG A 280 -18.43 -10.78 -18.80
C ARG A 280 -19.51 -9.70 -18.78
N ASN A 281 -20.34 -9.68 -17.75
CA ASN A 281 -21.41 -8.69 -17.64
C ASN A 281 -20.85 -7.25 -17.69
N ILE A 282 -19.72 -7.00 -17.05
CA ILE A 282 -19.06 -5.69 -17.11
C ILE A 282 -18.40 -5.43 -18.47
N THR A 283 -17.62 -6.37 -18.97
CA THR A 283 -16.84 -6.17 -20.21
C THR A 283 -17.73 -6.09 -21.46
N GLU A 284 -18.88 -6.73 -21.46
CA GLU A 284 -19.88 -6.68 -22.52
C GLU A 284 -20.94 -5.60 -22.30
N GLY A 285 -21.32 -5.37 -21.05
CA GLY A 285 -22.42 -4.47 -20.68
C GLY A 285 -22.03 -3.00 -20.63
N LEU A 286 -20.83 -2.65 -20.18
CA LEU A 286 -20.36 -1.26 -20.17
C LEU A 286 -19.90 -0.85 -21.57
N PRO A 287 -20.58 0.10 -22.26
CA PRO A 287 -20.25 0.47 -23.63
C PRO A 287 -18.79 0.93 -23.78
N TRP A 288 -18.30 1.74 -22.85
CA TRP A 288 -16.92 2.21 -22.83
C TRP A 288 -15.92 1.05 -22.76
N TRP A 289 -16.19 0.03 -21.90
CA TRP A 289 -15.31 -1.13 -21.77
C TRP A 289 -15.35 -1.99 -23.03
N ARG A 290 -16.56 -2.33 -23.46
CA ARG A 290 -16.79 -3.18 -24.65
C ARG A 290 -16.18 -2.57 -25.93
N ASP A 291 -16.37 -1.26 -26.15
CA ASP A 291 -16.07 -0.62 -27.43
C ASP A 291 -14.64 -0.02 -27.48
N GLU A 292 -14.12 0.45 -26.34
CA GLU A 292 -12.82 1.12 -26.29
C GLU A 292 -11.70 0.22 -25.73
N VAL A 293 -11.97 -0.58 -24.70
CA VAL A 293 -10.93 -1.35 -23.99
C VAL A 293 -10.76 -2.74 -24.59
N MET A 294 -11.81 -3.55 -24.60
CA MET A 294 -11.71 -4.97 -24.98
C MET A 294 -11.18 -5.22 -26.40
N PRO A 295 -11.47 -4.40 -27.41
CA PRO A 295 -10.88 -4.61 -28.74
C PRO A 295 -9.35 -4.42 -28.81
N ARG A 296 -8.76 -3.80 -27.77
CA ARG A 296 -7.31 -3.47 -27.70
C ARG A 296 -6.59 -4.23 -26.61
N ALA A 297 -7.33 -4.92 -25.75
CA ALA A 297 -6.81 -5.65 -24.61
C ALA A 297 -6.72 -7.14 -24.92
N ARG A 298 -5.60 -7.78 -24.55
CA ARG A 298 -5.41 -9.22 -24.66
C ARG A 298 -5.15 -9.81 -23.27
N LEU A 299 -6.01 -10.73 -22.84
CA LEU A 299 -5.80 -11.41 -21.55
C LEU A 299 -4.44 -12.13 -21.54
N ARG A 300 -3.58 -11.77 -20.59
CA ARG A 300 -2.25 -12.33 -20.39
C ARG A 300 -2.22 -13.33 -19.24
N ALA A 301 -2.85 -12.97 -18.15
CA ALA A 301 -2.91 -13.80 -16.95
C ALA A 301 -4.21 -13.57 -16.18
N ARG A 302 -4.58 -14.56 -15.38
CA ARG A 302 -5.66 -14.47 -14.39
C ARG A 302 -5.17 -15.03 -13.08
N VAL A 303 -5.47 -14.35 -12.00
CA VAL A 303 -4.99 -14.68 -10.68
C VAL A 303 -6.09 -14.56 -9.67
N TRP A 304 -6.08 -15.48 -8.71
CA TRP A 304 -6.92 -15.45 -7.53
C TRP A 304 -6.10 -15.04 -6.33
N ASP A 305 -6.61 -14.10 -5.56
CA ASP A 305 -6.05 -13.75 -4.27
C ASP A 305 -7.15 -13.70 -3.20
N GLY A 306 -6.77 -13.91 -1.96
CA GLY A 306 -7.65 -13.75 -0.81
C GLY A 306 -6.93 -12.88 0.21
N PHE A 307 -7.58 -11.84 0.65
CA PHE A 307 -7.05 -10.97 1.70
C PHE A 307 -8.09 -10.76 2.78
N GLU A 308 -7.65 -10.48 3.96
CA GLU A 308 -8.54 -10.19 5.07
C GLU A 308 -9.17 -8.83 4.92
N ILE A 309 -10.47 -8.81 5.14
CA ILE A 309 -11.21 -7.56 5.23
C ILE A 309 -11.09 -7.02 6.63
N SER A 310 -9.93 -6.85 7.12
CA SER A 310 -9.61 -6.27 8.39
C SER A 310 -10.28 -6.88 9.64
N VAL A 311 -9.43 -7.10 10.55
CA VAL A 311 -9.69 -7.39 11.97
C VAL A 311 -10.56 -6.33 12.65
N GLY A 312 -10.80 -5.23 11.96
CA GLY A 312 -11.59 -4.14 12.50
C GLY A 312 -13.07 -4.42 12.65
N LEU A 313 -13.59 -5.53 12.14
CA LEU A 313 -15.02 -5.87 12.21
C LEU A 313 -15.38 -6.72 13.42
N ASP A 314 -14.42 -7.47 13.95
CA ASP A 314 -14.63 -8.31 15.12
C ASP A 314 -13.97 -7.67 16.35
N ASP A 315 -14.81 -7.22 17.30
CA ASP A 315 -14.32 -6.62 18.57
C ASP A 315 -13.44 -7.60 19.36
N GLU A 316 -13.66 -8.91 19.22
CA GLU A 316 -12.83 -9.93 19.84
C GLU A 316 -11.42 -9.96 19.23
N LEU A 317 -11.30 -9.80 17.93
CA LEU A 317 -10.01 -9.77 17.22
C LEU A 317 -9.25 -8.45 17.44
N ARG A 318 -9.95 -7.32 17.57
CA ARG A 318 -9.35 -6.01 17.87
C ARG A 318 -8.62 -5.94 19.19
N GLY A 319 -9.13 -6.66 20.18
CA GLY A 319 -8.52 -6.72 21.51
C GLY A 319 -7.29 -7.61 21.58
N MET A 320 -6.99 -8.40 20.54
CA MET A 320 -5.85 -9.31 20.57
C MET A 320 -4.53 -8.56 20.37
N PRO A 321 -3.47 -8.91 21.12
CA PRO A 321 -2.16 -8.31 20.96
C PRO A 321 -1.52 -8.74 19.62
N ASN A 322 -0.66 -7.89 19.07
CA ASN A 322 0.17 -8.20 17.91
C ASN A 322 1.56 -8.72 18.31
N HIS A 323 1.67 -9.23 19.54
CA HIS A 323 2.92 -9.73 20.10
C HIS A 323 2.66 -10.85 21.12
N THR A 324 3.71 -11.61 21.37
CA THR A 324 3.83 -12.50 22.52
C THR A 324 5.31 -12.57 22.91
N ASP A 325 5.67 -13.37 23.94
CA ASP A 325 7.08 -13.58 24.30
C ASP A 325 7.87 -14.07 23.07
N GLY A 326 8.83 -13.26 22.61
CA GLY A 326 9.71 -13.55 21.48
C GLY A 326 9.09 -13.42 20.07
N MET A 327 7.89 -12.87 19.91
CA MET A 327 7.26 -12.75 18.58
C MET A 327 6.48 -11.45 18.40
N LEU A 328 6.56 -10.90 17.19
CA LEU A 328 5.81 -9.71 16.70
C LEU A 328 5.11 -10.06 15.39
N LEU A 329 3.91 -9.50 15.17
CA LEU A 329 3.13 -9.63 13.93
C LEU A 329 3.09 -8.30 13.19
N ILE A 330 3.22 -8.31 11.85
CA ILE A 330 3.18 -7.09 11.02
C ILE A 330 2.25 -7.24 9.81
N GLY A 331 1.80 -6.12 9.27
CA GLY A 331 0.93 -6.08 8.08
C GLY A 331 -0.36 -6.87 8.28
N ASP A 332 -0.75 -7.65 7.28
CA ASP A 332 -2.00 -8.42 7.30
C ASP A 332 -1.98 -9.54 8.36
N ALA A 333 -0.80 -10.10 8.70
CA ALA A 333 -0.69 -11.05 9.80
C ALA A 333 -1.09 -10.42 11.15
N ALA A 334 -0.94 -9.09 11.27
CA ALA A 334 -1.42 -8.29 12.38
C ALA A 334 -2.85 -7.75 12.17
N GLY A 335 -3.47 -8.01 11.02
CA GLY A 335 -4.81 -7.51 10.67
C GLY A 335 -4.87 -6.00 10.48
N LEU A 336 -3.85 -5.41 9.87
CA LEU A 336 -3.71 -3.97 9.71
C LEU A 336 -4.11 -3.46 8.32
N GLU A 337 -4.62 -4.31 7.47
CA GLU A 337 -5.13 -3.91 6.17
C GLU A 337 -6.37 -3.04 6.28
N SER A 338 -6.47 -2.03 5.41
CA SER A 338 -7.68 -1.22 5.25
C SER A 338 -8.49 -1.70 4.06
N THR A 339 -9.58 -2.38 4.30
CA THR A 339 -10.48 -2.84 3.25
C THR A 339 -11.19 -1.74 2.48
N GLU A 340 -11.49 -0.62 3.13
CA GLU A 340 -12.14 0.49 2.42
C GLU A 340 -11.24 1.15 1.39
N LEU A 341 -9.91 1.05 1.59
CA LEU A 341 -8.93 1.65 0.69
C LEU A 341 -8.24 0.61 -0.19
N CYS A 342 -8.46 -0.69 0.05
CA CYS A 342 -7.67 -1.79 -0.51
C CYS A 342 -6.16 -1.50 -0.39
N ASP A 343 -5.72 -1.11 0.81
CA ASP A 343 -4.44 -0.48 1.06
C ASP A 343 -3.75 -1.08 2.28
N GLY A 344 -3.18 -2.26 2.09
CA GLY A 344 -2.35 -2.94 3.09
C GLY A 344 -0.89 -2.50 3.10
N VAL A 345 -0.37 -1.94 2.00
CA VAL A 345 1.07 -1.70 1.83
C VAL A 345 1.63 -0.65 2.79
N PRO A 346 1.07 0.56 2.93
CA PRO A 346 1.56 1.52 3.91
C PRO A 346 1.48 0.99 5.34
N ALA A 347 0.40 0.29 5.70
CA ALA A 347 0.26 -0.29 7.02
C ALA A 347 1.33 -1.38 7.29
N ALA A 348 1.65 -2.20 6.27
CA ALA A 348 2.73 -3.17 6.35
C ALA A 348 4.09 -2.48 6.55
N TRP A 349 4.36 -1.37 5.86
CA TRP A 349 5.62 -0.62 6.01
C TRP A 349 5.72 0.05 7.39
N PHE A 350 4.68 0.74 7.85
CA PHE A 350 4.67 1.40 9.15
C PHE A 350 4.81 0.40 10.29
N SER A 351 4.06 -0.70 10.23
CA SER A 351 4.15 -1.74 11.25
C SER A 351 5.50 -2.45 11.25
N ALA A 352 6.10 -2.69 10.07
CA ALA A 352 7.42 -3.28 9.93
C ALA A 352 8.53 -2.40 10.52
N GLU A 353 8.48 -1.09 10.28
CA GLU A 353 9.42 -0.12 10.85
C GLU A 353 9.32 -0.09 12.38
N ILE A 354 8.09 0.02 12.91
CA ILE A 354 7.86 -0.01 14.35
C ILE A 354 8.32 -1.33 14.99
N ALA A 355 8.00 -2.48 14.35
CA ALA A 355 8.39 -3.79 14.84
C ALA A 355 9.90 -3.98 14.86
N ALA A 356 10.60 -3.53 13.81
CA ALA A 356 12.05 -3.61 13.73
C ALA A 356 12.72 -2.78 14.82
N GLU A 357 12.27 -1.56 15.08
CA GLU A 357 12.81 -0.71 16.16
C GLU A 357 12.60 -1.32 17.55
N VAL A 358 11.42 -1.91 17.77
CA VAL A 358 11.13 -2.63 19.04
C VAL A 358 11.99 -3.87 19.16
N ALA A 359 12.15 -4.66 18.09
CA ALA A 359 13.00 -5.84 18.06
C ALA A 359 14.46 -5.51 18.34
N ILE A 360 15.00 -4.46 17.69
CA ILE A 360 16.38 -3.97 17.94
C ILE A 360 16.56 -3.59 19.41
N SER A 361 15.62 -2.84 19.96
CA SER A 361 15.66 -2.40 21.36
C SER A 361 15.59 -3.56 22.32
N SER A 362 14.73 -4.55 22.04
CA SER A 362 14.54 -5.77 22.81
C SER A 362 15.80 -6.65 22.81
N VAL A 363 16.37 -6.92 21.63
CA VAL A 363 17.60 -7.71 21.50
C VAL A 363 18.77 -7.06 22.25
N ARG A 364 18.93 -5.73 22.15
CA ARG A 364 19.96 -4.99 22.86
C ARG A 364 19.77 -4.97 24.37
N ALA A 365 18.54 -4.97 24.83
CA ALA A 365 18.20 -5.04 26.25
C ALA A 365 18.30 -6.49 26.81
N GLY A 366 18.36 -7.51 25.95
CA GLY A 366 18.28 -8.91 26.35
C GLY A 366 16.92 -9.32 26.91
N ASP A 367 15.87 -8.55 26.65
CA ASP A 367 14.49 -8.78 27.12
C ASP A 367 13.54 -8.92 25.94
N THR A 368 13.10 -10.14 25.68
CA THR A 368 12.17 -10.51 24.62
C THR A 368 10.77 -10.87 25.17
N SER A 369 10.48 -10.47 26.40
CA SER A 369 9.19 -10.74 27.03
C SER A 369 8.04 -9.99 26.34
N ALA A 370 6.84 -10.54 26.44
CA ALA A 370 5.63 -9.87 25.98
C ALA A 370 5.46 -8.50 26.63
N ALA A 371 5.86 -8.34 27.89
CA ALA A 371 5.83 -7.05 28.60
C ALA A 371 6.75 -6.00 27.92
N PHE A 372 7.93 -6.40 27.42
CA PHE A 372 8.79 -5.51 26.66
C PHE A 372 8.21 -5.23 25.27
N LEU A 373 7.74 -6.26 24.58
CA LEU A 373 7.25 -6.19 23.20
C LEU A 373 5.89 -5.49 23.08
N SER A 374 5.14 -5.31 24.17
CA SER A 374 3.86 -4.56 24.19
C SER A 374 3.98 -3.13 23.65
N ARG A 375 5.17 -2.52 23.75
CA ARG A 375 5.48 -1.20 23.17
C ARG A 375 5.17 -1.11 21.66
N TYR A 376 5.22 -2.25 20.99
CA TYR A 376 4.83 -2.35 19.58
C TYR A 376 3.35 -2.03 19.40
N ASP A 377 2.47 -2.68 20.19
CA ASP A 377 1.03 -2.42 20.12
C ASP A 377 0.68 -0.98 20.52
N ASP A 378 1.35 -0.42 21.53
CA ASP A 378 1.12 0.98 21.94
C ASP A 378 1.46 1.94 20.80
N ARG A 379 2.54 1.68 20.07
CA ARG A 379 2.96 2.52 18.92
C ARG A 379 2.04 2.35 17.72
N ILE A 380 1.58 1.13 17.40
CA ILE A 380 0.59 0.89 16.34
C ILE A 380 -0.72 1.60 16.67
N LYS A 381 -1.21 1.45 17.91
CA LYS A 381 -2.45 2.08 18.36
C LYS A 381 -2.38 3.61 18.37
N SER A 382 -1.21 4.20 18.50
CA SER A 382 -1.01 5.64 18.44
C SER A 382 -0.67 6.17 17.05
N HIS A 383 -0.37 5.29 16.06
CA HIS A 383 0.02 5.71 14.72
C HIS A 383 -1.18 6.28 13.94
N PRO A 384 -1.15 7.57 13.52
CA PRO A 384 -2.33 8.25 12.98
C PRO A 384 -2.95 7.56 11.76
N MET A 385 -2.12 7.13 10.81
CA MET A 385 -2.60 6.50 9.58
C MET A 385 -3.09 5.07 9.80
N ILE A 386 -2.47 4.30 10.67
CA ILE A 386 -2.95 2.95 11.03
C ILE A 386 -4.31 3.07 11.72
N GLN A 387 -4.45 3.99 12.67
CA GLN A 387 -5.73 4.23 13.36
C GLN A 387 -6.83 4.72 12.41
N TRP A 388 -6.49 5.63 11.51
CA TRP A 388 -7.44 6.09 10.50
C TRP A 388 -7.89 4.93 9.59
N SER A 389 -6.97 4.10 9.12
CA SER A 389 -7.24 2.92 8.30
C SER A 389 -8.16 1.94 9.03
N ILE A 390 -7.80 1.51 10.24
CA ILE A 390 -8.61 0.58 11.06
C ILE A 390 -9.99 1.17 11.37
N SER A 391 -10.10 2.46 11.71
CA SER A 391 -11.37 3.09 12.08
C SER A 391 -12.39 3.09 10.93
N ARG A 392 -11.94 3.11 9.70
CA ARG A 392 -12.80 3.10 8.52
C ARG A 392 -13.42 1.75 8.25
N THR A 393 -12.69 0.69 8.48
CA THR A 393 -13.12 -0.67 8.24
C THR A 393 -14.40 -1.04 9.00
N ASN A 394 -14.54 -0.52 10.22
CA ASN A 394 -15.71 -0.76 11.07
C ASN A 394 -17.04 -0.27 10.51
N ARG A 395 -17.00 0.55 9.49
CA ARG A 395 -18.21 1.20 8.96
C ARG A 395 -18.70 0.57 7.66
N ARG A 396 -17.87 -0.27 7.03
CA ARG A 396 -18.16 -0.83 5.70
C ARG A 396 -19.37 -1.76 5.73
N ASP A 397 -19.33 -2.81 6.53
CA ASP A 397 -20.36 -3.85 6.51
C ASP A 397 -21.74 -3.35 6.92
N LEU A 398 -21.79 -2.50 7.94
CA LEU A 398 -23.04 -1.89 8.38
C LEU A 398 -23.64 -1.00 7.29
N ARG A 399 -22.81 -0.31 6.53
CA ARG A 399 -23.25 0.60 5.45
C ARG A 399 -23.71 -0.17 4.23
N TYR A 400 -22.97 -1.17 3.78
CA TYR A 400 -23.37 -1.98 2.62
C TYR A 400 -24.63 -2.78 2.88
N ALA A 401 -24.81 -3.31 4.09
CA ALA A 401 -26.03 -4.01 4.47
C ALA A 401 -27.28 -3.11 4.44
N GLN A 402 -27.12 -1.80 4.63
CA GLN A 402 -28.21 -0.82 4.69
C GLN A 402 -28.50 -0.15 3.34
N ILE A 403 -27.59 -0.24 2.37
CA ILE A 403 -27.72 0.49 1.11
C ILE A 403 -28.92 0.04 0.30
N GLY A 404 -29.18 -1.27 0.21
CA GLY A 404 -30.25 -1.78 -0.66
C GLY A 404 -30.08 -1.21 -2.07
N HIS A 405 -31.18 -0.72 -2.68
CA HIS A 405 -31.18 -0.03 -3.98
C HIS A 405 -31.23 1.51 -3.85
N ASP A 406 -30.76 2.07 -2.70
CA ASP A 406 -30.77 3.52 -2.48
C ASP A 406 -29.57 4.19 -3.17
N ARG A 407 -29.85 4.89 -4.26
CA ARG A 407 -28.85 5.62 -5.05
C ARG A 407 -28.09 6.66 -4.24
N GLN A 408 -28.75 7.37 -3.33
CA GLN A 408 -28.10 8.40 -2.54
C GLN A 408 -27.13 7.79 -1.52
N MET A 409 -27.49 6.64 -0.98
CA MET A 409 -26.59 5.91 -0.08
C MET A 409 -25.36 5.37 -0.82
N LEU A 410 -25.49 4.81 -2.04
CA LEU A 410 -24.35 4.40 -2.85
C LEU A 410 -23.44 5.58 -3.15
N LYS A 411 -24.01 6.66 -3.65
CA LYS A 411 -23.27 7.87 -3.97
C LYS A 411 -22.49 8.39 -2.76
N LYS A 412 -23.14 8.45 -1.61
CA LYS A 412 -22.49 8.85 -0.36
C LYS A 412 -21.37 7.90 0.04
N LEU A 413 -21.58 6.61 -0.07
CA LEU A 413 -20.57 5.61 0.27
C LEU A 413 -19.33 5.74 -0.62
N VAL A 414 -19.53 5.81 -1.94
CA VAL A 414 -18.42 5.96 -2.90
C VAL A 414 -17.70 7.30 -2.68
N HIS A 415 -18.45 8.39 -2.47
CA HIS A 415 -17.87 9.69 -2.17
C HIS A 415 -17.01 9.66 -0.89
N ASP A 416 -17.51 9.04 0.19
CA ASP A 416 -16.82 8.97 1.47
C ASP A 416 -15.66 7.96 1.47
N GLY A 417 -15.75 6.89 0.67
CA GLY A 417 -14.74 5.84 0.58
C GLY A 417 -13.67 6.09 -0.50
N TRP A 418 -14.11 6.46 -1.70
CA TRP A 418 -13.29 6.51 -2.91
C TRP A 418 -13.37 7.85 -3.65
N GLY A 419 -13.97 8.85 -3.04
CA GLY A 419 -14.11 10.20 -3.55
C GLY A 419 -13.47 11.26 -2.65
N LEU A 420 -13.85 12.51 -2.84
CA LEU A 420 -13.31 13.64 -2.08
C LEU A 420 -13.56 13.53 -0.57
N GLY A 421 -14.65 12.88 -0.15
CA GLY A 421 -14.93 12.63 1.26
C GLY A 421 -13.88 11.78 1.97
N SER A 422 -13.28 10.82 1.26
CA SER A 422 -12.14 10.04 1.76
C SER A 422 -10.93 10.93 2.06
N PHE A 423 -10.59 11.82 1.14
CA PHE A 423 -9.49 12.76 1.33
C PHE A 423 -9.72 13.71 2.50
N LYS A 424 -10.95 14.22 2.66
CA LYS A 424 -11.32 15.06 3.82
C LYS A 424 -11.09 14.33 5.13
N GLN A 425 -11.52 13.08 5.24
CA GLN A 425 -11.35 12.28 6.46
C GLN A 425 -9.88 11.97 6.76
N ALA A 426 -9.05 11.80 5.71
CA ALA A 426 -7.61 11.59 5.84
C ALA A 426 -6.82 12.87 6.16
N SER A 427 -7.42 14.05 5.96
CA SER A 427 -6.69 15.32 6.03
C SER A 427 -6.05 15.59 7.40
N THR A 428 -6.75 15.28 8.49
CA THR A 428 -6.22 15.48 9.84
C THR A 428 -5.06 14.55 10.18
N PRO A 429 -5.16 13.20 10.05
CA PRO A 429 -4.02 12.35 10.32
C PRO A 429 -2.84 12.66 9.39
N LEU A 430 -3.08 12.97 8.10
CA LEU A 430 -2.03 13.39 7.18
C LEU A 430 -1.36 14.70 7.60
N ALA A 431 -2.14 15.72 7.97
CA ALA A 431 -1.61 17.00 8.45
C ALA A 431 -0.76 16.83 9.71
N ARG A 432 -1.19 15.98 10.63
CA ARG A 432 -0.43 15.65 11.82
C ARG A 432 0.93 15.03 11.47
N MET A 433 0.96 14.02 10.62
CA MET A 433 2.20 13.36 10.20
C MET A 433 3.14 14.29 9.45
N VAL A 434 2.60 15.18 8.58
CA VAL A 434 3.38 16.23 7.92
C VAL A 434 4.04 17.14 8.95
N LEU A 435 3.28 17.62 9.95
CA LEU A 435 3.82 18.51 10.98
C LEU A 435 4.85 17.79 11.87
N GLU A 436 4.62 16.54 12.26
CA GLU A 436 5.58 15.71 13.01
C GLU A 436 6.88 15.56 12.20
N SER A 437 6.80 15.14 10.94
CA SER A 437 7.98 14.96 10.08
C SER A 437 8.77 16.26 9.89
N ILE A 438 8.09 17.40 9.71
CA ILE A 438 8.75 18.72 9.57
C ILE A 438 9.32 19.19 10.91
N ALA A 439 8.69 18.88 12.03
CA ALA A 439 9.20 19.21 13.36
C ALA A 439 10.51 18.47 13.66
N ASP A 440 10.58 17.19 13.25
CA ASP A 440 11.76 16.35 13.41
C ASP A 440 12.89 16.78 12.45
N ASP A 441 12.61 16.88 11.17
CA ASP A 441 13.56 17.36 10.18
C ASP A 441 12.90 18.13 9.01
N PRO A 442 12.95 19.47 8.98
CA PRO A 442 12.41 20.27 7.87
C PRO A 442 12.96 19.92 6.48
N LEU A 443 14.14 19.28 6.40
CA LEU A 443 14.70 18.85 5.11
C LEU A 443 13.91 17.72 4.46
N VAL A 444 13.00 17.08 5.18
CA VAL A 444 12.06 16.10 4.63
C VAL A 444 11.23 16.67 3.48
N ILE A 445 10.93 17.97 3.49
CA ILE A 445 10.21 18.65 2.42
C ILE A 445 10.91 18.50 1.07
N THR A 446 12.23 18.72 1.03
CA THR A 446 12.99 18.54 -0.22
C THR A 446 13.15 17.08 -0.61
N SER A 447 13.23 16.17 0.36
CA SER A 447 13.21 14.72 0.11
C SER A 447 11.90 14.30 -0.58
N TRP A 448 10.75 14.78 -0.09
CA TRP A 448 9.45 14.53 -0.72
C TRP A 448 9.38 15.09 -2.15
N LEU A 449 9.80 16.33 -2.36
CA LEU A 449 9.81 16.94 -3.70
C LEU A 449 10.70 16.15 -4.68
N ARG A 450 11.89 15.72 -4.22
CA ARG A 450 12.78 14.90 -5.05
C ARG A 450 12.16 13.56 -5.40
N MET A 451 11.47 12.91 -4.45
CA MET A 451 10.75 11.68 -4.70
C MET A 451 9.69 11.85 -5.80
N PHE A 452 8.81 12.83 -5.68
CA PHE A 452 7.77 13.07 -6.69
C PHE A 452 8.37 13.31 -8.08
N PHE A 453 9.39 14.19 -8.19
CA PHE A 453 10.02 14.48 -9.47
C PHE A 453 10.75 13.28 -10.05
N ARG A 454 11.43 12.49 -9.22
CA ARG A 454 12.14 11.28 -9.66
C ARG A 454 11.17 10.24 -10.20
N TYR A 455 10.09 9.93 -9.48
CA TYR A 455 9.15 8.90 -9.88
C TYR A 455 8.43 9.30 -11.17
N TYR A 456 8.04 10.55 -11.28
CA TYR A 456 7.46 11.06 -12.51
C TYR A 456 8.46 11.03 -13.68
N HIS A 457 9.69 11.45 -13.44
CA HIS A 457 10.75 11.45 -14.45
C HIS A 457 11.07 10.04 -14.94
N ASN A 458 11.22 9.07 -14.05
CA ASN A 458 11.50 7.69 -14.42
C ASN A 458 10.36 7.09 -15.26
N TRP A 459 9.13 7.33 -14.87
CA TRP A 459 7.99 6.92 -15.65
C TRP A 459 7.96 7.57 -17.04
N SER A 460 8.22 8.87 -17.12
CA SER A 460 8.18 9.60 -18.40
C SER A 460 9.32 9.24 -19.33
N ASN A 461 10.50 8.92 -18.80
CA ASN A 461 11.67 8.52 -19.61
C ASN A 461 11.47 7.19 -20.32
N ASP A 462 10.76 6.25 -19.73
CA ASP A 462 10.40 5.01 -20.42
C ASP A 462 9.47 5.30 -21.62
N ARG A 463 8.81 6.44 -21.61
CA ARG A 463 7.97 6.92 -22.72
C ARG A 463 8.78 7.46 -23.90
N PHE A 464 9.96 8.04 -23.64
CA PHE A 464 10.75 8.78 -24.65
C PHE A 464 12.16 8.16 -24.86
N GLY A 465 12.37 6.91 -24.45
CA GLY A 465 13.67 6.27 -24.41
C GLY A 465 14.47 6.24 -25.72
N GLU A 466 13.82 6.36 -26.87
CA GLU A 466 14.46 6.38 -28.17
C GLU A 466 14.86 7.79 -28.67
N ASP A 467 14.27 8.84 -28.12
CA ASP A 467 14.43 10.23 -28.63
C ASP A 467 15.58 11.01 -27.95
N ARG A 468 16.39 10.39 -27.11
CA ARG A 468 17.51 11.04 -26.39
C ARG A 468 18.61 11.58 -27.33
N GLN A 469 18.61 11.23 -28.60
CA GLN A 469 19.63 11.64 -29.57
C GLN A 469 19.27 12.88 -30.38
N THR A 470 18.11 13.49 -30.22
CA THR A 470 17.70 14.65 -31.00
C THR A 470 18.32 15.96 -30.47
N PRO A 471 18.91 16.82 -31.32
CA PRO A 471 19.64 18.01 -30.89
C PRO A 471 18.73 19.18 -30.44
N GLY A 472 18.29 19.13 -29.21
CA GLY A 472 17.66 20.25 -28.49
C GLY A 472 18.43 20.67 -27.22
N CYS A 473 19.68 20.34 -27.18
CA CYS A 473 20.54 20.30 -26.00
C CYS A 473 20.62 21.57 -25.15
N GLY A 474 20.47 22.76 -25.72
CA GLY A 474 20.63 24.02 -24.98
C GLY A 474 19.49 24.36 -24.03
N ARG A 475 18.25 24.01 -24.38
CA ARG A 475 17.05 24.28 -23.51
C ARG A 475 16.95 23.26 -22.37
N ARG A 476 17.38 22.02 -22.62
CA ARG A 476 17.42 20.95 -21.63
C ARG A 476 18.40 21.29 -20.52
N ALA A 477 19.65 21.59 -20.86
CA ALA A 477 20.69 21.95 -19.89
C ALA A 477 20.34 23.20 -19.05
N ALA A 478 19.58 24.16 -19.61
CA ALA A 478 19.10 25.31 -18.86
C ALA A 478 18.02 24.92 -17.83
N GLY A 479 17.09 24.06 -18.22
CA GLY A 479 16.04 23.56 -17.32
C GLY A 479 16.59 22.75 -16.15
N GLU A 480 17.54 21.88 -16.43
CA GLU A 480 18.25 21.08 -15.42
C GLU A 480 18.96 21.95 -14.39
N LYS A 481 19.69 22.98 -14.86
CA LYS A 481 20.37 23.93 -13.97
C LYS A 481 19.38 24.71 -13.10
N VAL A 482 18.23 25.11 -13.65
CA VAL A 482 17.21 25.84 -12.89
C VAL A 482 16.60 24.96 -11.80
N MET A 483 16.22 23.72 -12.12
CA MET A 483 15.64 22.79 -11.13
C MET A 483 16.66 22.41 -10.06
N ALA A 484 17.88 22.04 -10.44
CA ALA A 484 18.95 21.75 -9.51
C ALA A 484 19.30 22.97 -8.63
N GLY A 485 19.26 24.18 -9.23
CA GLY A 485 19.42 25.43 -8.50
C GLY A 485 18.30 25.68 -7.50
N PHE A 486 17.05 25.45 -7.92
CA PHE A 486 15.87 25.55 -7.04
C PHE A 486 15.94 24.62 -5.85
N LEU A 487 16.15 23.31 -6.08
CA LEU A 487 16.23 22.32 -5.01
C LEU A 487 17.38 22.62 -4.04
N ARG A 488 18.58 22.98 -4.56
CA ARG A 488 19.71 23.40 -3.72
C ARG A 488 19.41 24.66 -2.92
N SER A 489 18.77 25.65 -3.51
CA SER A 489 18.41 26.90 -2.82
C SER A 489 17.38 26.62 -1.72
N LEU A 490 16.43 25.72 -1.97
CA LEU A 490 15.44 25.30 -0.98
C LEU A 490 16.12 24.53 0.16
N ASP A 491 17.06 23.64 -0.14
CA ASP A 491 17.85 22.95 0.88
C ASP A 491 18.60 23.93 1.79
N LEU A 492 19.33 24.87 1.21
CA LEU A 492 20.08 25.88 1.97
C LEU A 492 19.16 26.75 2.81
N LEU A 493 17.97 27.10 2.28
CA LEU A 493 16.97 27.86 3.00
C LEU A 493 16.44 27.07 4.20
N LEU A 494 16.03 25.82 3.98
CA LEU A 494 15.50 24.96 5.04
C LEU A 494 16.57 24.64 6.08
N GLU A 495 17.82 24.42 5.67
CA GLU A 495 18.93 24.19 6.59
C GLU A 495 19.19 25.42 7.47
N ARG A 496 19.20 26.63 6.86
CA ARG A 496 19.33 27.89 7.58
C ARG A 496 18.20 28.14 8.59
N PHE A 497 16.98 27.75 8.21
CA PHE A 497 15.78 27.94 9.03
C PHE A 497 15.31 26.64 9.72
N ARG A 498 16.13 25.60 9.78
CA ARG A 498 15.78 24.28 10.33
C ARG A 498 15.17 24.39 11.74
N LYS A 499 15.84 25.08 12.65
CA LYS A 499 15.34 25.26 14.03
C LYS A 499 14.05 26.11 14.13
N PRO A 500 13.93 27.26 13.44
CA PRO A 500 12.68 28.02 13.42
C PRO A 500 11.52 27.25 12.79
N VAL A 501 11.71 26.59 11.66
CA VAL A 501 10.68 25.85 10.93
C VAL A 501 10.20 24.65 11.76
N GLY A 502 11.13 23.84 12.29
CA GLY A 502 10.78 22.69 13.13
C GLY A 502 10.05 23.12 14.42
N ARG A 503 10.49 24.22 15.08
CA ARG A 503 9.78 24.75 16.24
C ARG A 503 8.39 25.26 15.90
N THR A 504 8.20 25.86 14.74
CA THR A 504 6.88 26.33 14.31
C THR A 504 5.96 25.16 14.02
N ALA A 505 6.43 24.13 13.32
CA ALA A 505 5.67 22.90 13.08
C ALA A 505 5.29 22.22 14.40
N GLY A 506 6.24 22.08 15.33
CA GLY A 506 5.98 21.52 16.66
C GLY A 506 4.96 22.32 17.50
N ARG A 507 4.88 23.65 17.31
CA ARG A 507 3.83 24.48 17.96
C ARG A 507 2.45 24.31 17.32
N LEU A 508 2.38 23.93 16.06
CA LEU A 508 1.13 23.68 15.36
C LEU A 508 0.57 22.27 15.63
N LEU A 509 1.40 21.33 16.07
CA LEU A 509 0.99 19.96 16.39
C LEU A 509 -0.22 19.85 17.32
N PRO A 510 -0.30 20.58 18.46
CA PRO A 510 -1.48 20.52 19.33
C PRO A 510 -2.76 20.98 18.63
N LEU A 511 -2.65 21.84 17.61
CA LEU A 511 -3.79 22.37 16.86
C LEU A 511 -4.33 21.36 15.84
N SER A 512 -3.53 20.38 15.43
CA SER A 512 -3.94 19.34 14.47
C SER A 512 -5.08 18.45 15.02
N GLY A 513 -5.14 18.23 16.35
CA GLY A 513 -6.23 17.49 17.00
C GLY A 513 -7.53 18.30 17.21
N VAL A 514 -7.44 19.65 17.17
CA VAL A 514 -8.59 20.55 17.31
C VAL A 514 -9.17 20.92 15.94
N ALA A 515 -8.41 20.65 14.87
CA ALA A 515 -8.73 21.08 13.52
C ALA A 515 -9.80 20.21 12.82
N ASP A 516 -10.17 19.04 13.36
CA ASP A 516 -11.10 18.12 12.69
C ASP A 516 -12.43 18.77 12.28
N PRO A 517 -13.22 19.36 13.19
CA PRO A 517 -14.48 19.98 12.80
C PRO A 517 -14.28 21.26 11.96
N ALA A 518 -13.20 22.01 12.23
CA ALA A 518 -12.92 23.25 11.51
C ALA A 518 -12.39 22.96 10.09
N MET A 519 -11.57 21.92 9.94
CA MET A 519 -11.07 21.48 8.63
C MET A 519 -12.17 20.85 7.79
N GLU A 520 -13.03 20.01 8.37
CA GLU A 520 -14.21 19.48 7.69
C GLU A 520 -15.13 20.61 7.21
N LEU A 521 -15.45 21.57 8.08
CA LEU A 521 -16.27 22.71 7.71
C LEU A 521 -15.61 23.58 6.63
N LEU A 522 -14.30 23.81 6.70
CA LEU A 522 -13.56 24.55 5.70
C LEU A 522 -13.58 23.83 4.35
N LEU A 523 -13.34 22.51 4.34
CA LEU A 523 -13.38 21.71 3.13
C LEU A 523 -14.79 21.67 2.53
N ASP A 524 -15.83 21.59 3.36
CA ASP A 524 -17.22 21.66 2.89
C ASP A 524 -17.58 23.01 2.27
N VAL A 525 -17.08 24.10 2.86
CA VAL A 525 -17.30 25.45 2.32
C VAL A 525 -16.58 25.67 0.99
N ILE A 526 -15.38 25.13 0.81
CA ILE A 526 -14.58 25.33 -0.40
C ILE A 526 -14.86 24.28 -1.50
N GLU A 527 -15.46 23.14 -1.17
CA GLU A 527 -15.68 22.03 -2.10
C GLU A 527 -16.44 22.45 -3.36
N ARG A 528 -17.63 23.04 -3.21
CA ARG A 528 -18.46 23.45 -4.36
C ARG A 528 -17.81 24.54 -5.20
N PRO A 529 -17.33 25.65 -4.62
CA PRO A 529 -16.57 26.66 -5.36
C PRO A 529 -15.30 26.09 -5.98
N TYR A 530 -14.59 25.21 -5.27
CA TYR A 530 -13.37 24.57 -5.75
C TYR A 530 -13.62 23.69 -6.97
N LEU A 531 -14.59 22.78 -6.93
CA LEU A 531 -14.97 21.95 -8.07
C LEU A 531 -15.45 22.79 -9.27
N PHE A 532 -16.22 23.85 -9.03
CA PHE A 532 -16.63 24.79 -10.09
C PHE A 532 -15.43 25.52 -10.73
N LEU A 533 -14.49 25.98 -9.88
CA LEU A 533 -13.28 26.68 -10.35
C LEU A 533 -12.35 25.73 -11.10
N LEU A 534 -12.17 24.51 -10.61
CA LEU A 534 -11.41 23.47 -11.28
C LEU A 534 -11.94 23.18 -12.68
N LYS A 535 -13.24 22.92 -12.82
CA LYS A 535 -13.88 22.68 -14.14
C LYS A 535 -13.69 23.84 -15.12
N LYS A 536 -13.71 25.09 -14.64
CA LYS A 536 -13.49 26.26 -15.49
C LYS A 536 -12.02 26.50 -15.84
N LEU A 537 -11.11 26.28 -14.91
CA LEU A 537 -9.69 26.57 -15.10
C LEU A 537 -8.90 25.35 -15.60
N GLU A 538 -9.45 24.16 -15.51
CA GLU A 538 -8.79 22.91 -15.88
C GLU A 538 -8.06 22.96 -17.24
N PRO A 539 -8.64 23.46 -18.34
CA PRO A 539 -7.94 23.50 -19.63
C PRO A 539 -6.69 24.38 -19.63
N ALA A 540 -6.71 25.49 -18.87
CA ALA A 540 -5.57 26.40 -18.76
C ALA A 540 -4.50 25.86 -17.82
N LEU A 541 -4.91 25.33 -16.66
CA LEU A 541 -4.06 24.76 -15.65
C LEU A 541 -3.42 23.45 -16.14
N SER A 542 -4.16 22.62 -16.88
CA SER A 542 -3.64 21.41 -17.51
C SER A 542 -2.53 21.71 -18.52
N ARG A 543 -2.68 22.78 -19.35
CA ARG A 543 -1.61 23.20 -20.26
C ARG A 543 -0.35 23.66 -19.53
N LEU A 544 -0.52 24.38 -18.43
CA LEU A 544 0.61 24.81 -17.59
C LEU A 544 1.28 23.62 -16.93
N GLY A 545 0.50 22.71 -16.35
CA GLY A 545 0.99 21.48 -15.74
C GLY A 545 1.75 20.59 -16.74
N LYS A 546 1.19 20.39 -17.95
CA LYS A 546 1.87 19.66 -19.03
C LYS A 546 3.20 20.29 -19.44
N ARG A 547 3.29 21.62 -19.47
CA ARG A 547 4.56 22.32 -19.75
C ARG A 547 5.58 22.11 -18.63
N PHE A 548 5.13 22.15 -17.39
CA PHE A 548 5.98 21.91 -16.22
C PHE A 548 6.43 20.44 -16.15
N ALA A 549 5.51 19.51 -16.39
CA ALA A 549 5.82 18.08 -16.48
C ALA A 549 6.88 17.81 -17.57
N ARG A 550 6.70 18.35 -18.77
CA ARG A 550 7.69 18.21 -19.84
C ARG A 550 9.06 18.81 -19.49
N PHE A 551 9.09 19.84 -18.67
CA PHE A 551 10.34 20.39 -18.15
C PHE A 551 11.03 19.41 -17.21
N ILE A 552 10.27 18.75 -16.29
CA ILE A 552 10.78 17.71 -15.40
C ILE A 552 11.23 16.46 -16.20
N GLU A 553 10.48 16.04 -17.20
CA GLU A 553 10.81 14.92 -18.09
C GLU A 553 12.18 15.08 -18.78
N LEU A 554 12.53 16.30 -19.11
CA LEU A 554 13.78 16.63 -19.78
C LEU A 554 14.98 16.83 -18.83
N ALA A 555 14.73 16.83 -17.52
CA ALA A 555 15.80 17.04 -16.52
C ALA A 555 16.68 15.79 -16.33
N ASP A 556 17.93 15.99 -15.90
CA ASP A 556 18.81 14.88 -15.54
C ASP A 556 18.35 14.25 -14.21
N PRO A 557 18.13 12.90 -14.16
CA PRO A 557 17.68 12.22 -12.95
C PRO A 557 18.57 12.48 -11.73
N SER A 558 19.85 12.68 -11.93
CA SER A 558 20.83 12.89 -10.85
C SER A 558 20.54 14.13 -9.99
N ILE A 559 19.81 15.12 -10.52
CA ILE A 559 19.40 16.30 -9.75
C ILE A 559 18.36 15.97 -8.66
N PHE A 560 17.67 14.84 -8.79
CA PHE A 560 16.67 14.36 -7.82
C PHE A 560 17.25 13.32 -6.85
N ASP A 561 18.56 13.03 -6.92
CA ASP A 561 19.23 12.05 -6.06
C ASP A 561 19.82 12.71 -4.81
N ASP A 562 19.50 12.14 -3.64
CA ASP A 562 20.00 12.61 -2.34
C ASP A 562 21.41 12.07 -2.00
N ARG A 563 21.94 11.13 -2.80
CA ARG A 563 23.23 10.46 -2.50
C ARG A 563 24.43 11.40 -2.43
N GLY A 564 24.35 12.60 -3.00
CA GLY A 564 25.41 13.60 -2.93
C GLY A 564 25.56 14.30 -1.57
N ARG A 565 24.60 14.19 -0.65
CA ARG A 565 24.61 14.86 0.65
C ARG A 565 25.43 14.16 1.74
N ARG A 566 25.62 12.86 1.65
CA ARG A 566 26.29 12.08 2.72
C ARG A 566 27.81 12.12 2.64
N ASN A 567 28.39 12.67 1.59
CA ASN A 567 29.82 12.73 1.34
C ASN A 567 30.37 14.17 1.28
N ALA A 568 29.62 15.17 1.66
CA ALA A 568 30.06 16.55 1.88
C ALA A 568 29.84 16.96 3.33
#